data_290fda964955224e0f84b854d49a16ea
#
_entry.id   290fda964955224e0f84b854d49a16ea
#
_cell.length_a   1.000
_cell.length_b   1.000
_cell.length_c   1.000
_cell.angle_alpha   90.00
_cell.angle_beta   90.00
_cell.angle_gamma   90.00
#
_symmetry.space_group_name_H-M   'P 1'
#
loop_
_entity.id
_entity.type
_entity.pdbx_description
1 polymer ?
#
loop_
_entity_poly.entity_id
_entity_poly.type
_entity_poly.pdbx_seq_one_letter_code
_entity_poly.pdbx_strand_id
1 'polypeptide(L)'
;MLRTSPNVDQLMLLKFTMRLRPDRICLGEARGPEALALLKAWNTGHPGGVCTIHANNARAGVIRLEQLIAEATPAPMGTLIGEAVNVIVFIANTAEGRRVKEVLSVKGFREGDYLFESAA
;
A
#
# COMPACT_ATOMS: atom_id res chain seq x y z
N MET A 1 -1.57 -19.18 7.24
CA MET A 1 -0.91 -17.88 6.97
C MET A 1 0.48 -18.11 6.38
N LEU A 2 0.76 -17.43 5.28
CA LEU A 2 2.08 -17.50 4.66
C LEU A 2 3.04 -16.54 5.33
N ARG A 3 4.29 -16.96 5.50
CA ARG A 3 5.32 -16.15 6.15
C ARG A 3 6.60 -16.16 5.36
N THR A 4 7.38 -15.09 5.48
CA THR A 4 8.72 -15.02 4.87
C THR A 4 9.70 -15.92 5.61
N SER A 5 10.74 -16.32 4.91
CA SER A 5 11.85 -17.09 5.43
C SER A 5 13.15 -16.65 4.74
N PRO A 6 14.33 -17.14 5.13
CA PRO A 6 15.56 -16.79 4.43
C PRO A 6 15.54 -17.06 2.93
N ASN A 7 14.74 -18.03 2.47
CA ASN A 7 14.67 -18.43 1.06
C ASN A 7 13.41 -17.95 0.35
N VAL A 8 12.48 -17.29 1.07
CA VAL A 8 11.19 -16.85 0.52
C VAL A 8 10.91 -15.45 1.02
N ASP A 9 11.01 -14.46 0.13
CA ASP A 9 10.71 -13.06 0.46
C ASP A 9 9.23 -12.72 0.20
N GLN A 10 8.84 -11.48 0.52
CA GLN A 10 7.46 -11.02 0.37
C GLN A 10 6.98 -11.04 -1.07
N LEU A 11 7.85 -10.69 -2.03
CA LEU A 11 7.49 -10.69 -3.44
C LEU A 11 7.16 -12.10 -3.92
N MET A 12 7.97 -13.08 -3.53
CA MET A 12 7.72 -14.49 -3.88
C MET A 12 6.42 -14.99 -3.27
N LEU A 13 6.16 -14.66 -1.99
CA LEU A 13 4.92 -15.02 -1.32
C LEU A 13 3.71 -14.39 -2.01
N LEU A 14 3.82 -13.13 -2.40
CA LEU A 14 2.74 -12.44 -3.08
C LEU A 14 2.42 -13.09 -4.42
N LYS A 15 3.44 -13.39 -5.23
CA LYS A 15 3.26 -14.08 -6.50
C LYS A 15 2.65 -15.47 -6.33
N PHE A 16 3.06 -16.20 -5.30
CA PHE A 16 2.47 -17.50 -4.98
C PHE A 16 1.01 -17.36 -4.54
N THR A 17 0.72 -16.36 -3.71
CA THR A 17 -0.63 -16.09 -3.22
C THR A 17 -1.60 -15.83 -4.38
N MET A 18 -1.16 -15.11 -5.41
CA MET A 18 -1.97 -14.85 -6.59
C MET A 18 -2.45 -16.13 -7.28
N ARG A 19 -1.65 -17.19 -7.24
CA ARG A 19 -2.02 -18.48 -7.83
C ARG A 19 -3.08 -19.22 -7.02
N LEU A 20 -3.30 -18.82 -5.76
CA LEU A 20 -4.33 -19.41 -4.91
C LEU A 20 -5.71 -18.76 -5.12
N ARG A 21 -5.80 -17.75 -5.99
CA ARG A 21 -7.03 -17.00 -6.30
C ARG A 21 -7.71 -16.48 -5.04
N PRO A 22 -7.05 -15.65 -4.24
CA PRO A 22 -7.62 -15.13 -3.01
C PRO A 22 -8.71 -14.10 -3.30
N ASP A 23 -9.66 -13.95 -2.39
CA ASP A 23 -10.66 -12.87 -2.47
C ASP A 23 -10.02 -11.53 -2.10
N ARG A 24 -9.13 -11.54 -1.12
CA ARG A 24 -8.42 -10.34 -0.64
C ARG A 24 -6.97 -10.67 -0.37
N ILE A 25 -6.10 -9.69 -0.59
CA ILE A 25 -4.68 -9.83 -0.32
C ILE A 25 -4.29 -8.82 0.74
N CYS A 26 -3.77 -9.32 1.88
CA CYS A 26 -3.31 -8.49 2.97
C CYS A 26 -1.83 -8.73 3.19
N LEU A 27 -1.05 -7.65 3.21
CA LEU A 27 0.39 -7.68 3.44
C LEU A 27 0.67 -6.98 4.75
N GLY A 28 1.42 -7.64 5.65
CA GLY A 28 1.70 -7.09 6.97
C GLY A 28 2.43 -5.76 6.92
N GLU A 29 3.38 -5.62 6.01
CA GLU A 29 4.09 -4.37 5.79
C GLU A 29 4.76 -4.39 4.42
N ALA A 30 4.65 -3.28 3.67
CA ALA A 30 5.39 -3.09 2.43
C ALA A 30 6.73 -2.44 2.74
N ARG A 31 7.83 -3.07 2.34
CA ARG A 31 9.19 -2.62 2.62
C ARG A 31 10.06 -2.46 1.37
N GLY A 32 9.60 -2.93 0.23
CA GLY A 32 10.38 -2.95 -0.99
C GLY A 32 9.54 -3.14 -2.24
N PRO A 33 10.11 -3.78 -3.28
CA PRO A 33 9.47 -3.88 -4.59
C PRO A 33 8.14 -4.66 -4.61
N GLU A 34 7.82 -5.43 -3.57
CA GLU A 34 6.53 -6.12 -3.46
C GLU A 34 5.36 -5.16 -3.45
N ALA A 35 5.59 -3.88 -3.11
CA ALA A 35 4.54 -2.87 -3.12
C ALA A 35 3.90 -2.72 -4.49
N LEU A 36 4.70 -2.73 -5.57
CA LEU A 36 4.17 -2.62 -6.93
C LEU A 36 3.28 -3.82 -7.28
N ALA A 37 3.75 -5.02 -6.98
CA ALA A 37 2.97 -6.23 -7.26
C ALA A 37 1.66 -6.25 -6.48
N LEU A 38 1.68 -5.78 -5.23
CA LEU A 38 0.49 -5.70 -4.40
C LEU A 38 -0.54 -4.74 -5.01
N LEU A 39 -0.12 -3.54 -5.41
CA LEU A 39 -1.04 -2.56 -5.99
C LEU A 39 -1.62 -3.05 -7.32
N LYS A 40 -0.82 -3.69 -8.15
CA LYS A 40 -1.32 -4.29 -9.39
C LYS A 40 -2.37 -5.36 -9.11
N ALA A 41 -2.14 -6.18 -8.08
CA ALA A 41 -3.09 -7.21 -7.68
C ALA A 41 -4.40 -6.60 -7.19
N TRP A 42 -4.33 -5.58 -6.35
CA TRP A 42 -5.53 -4.88 -5.87
C TRP A 42 -6.33 -4.25 -7.00
N ASN A 43 -5.63 -3.77 -8.03
CA ASN A 43 -6.27 -3.09 -9.17
C ASN A 43 -6.75 -4.03 -10.27
N THR A 44 -6.49 -5.33 -10.14
CA THR A 44 -6.82 -6.31 -11.19
C THR A 44 -7.62 -7.50 -10.67
N GLY A 45 -8.63 -7.25 -9.83
CA GLY A 45 -9.56 -8.28 -9.40
C GLY A 45 -9.42 -8.73 -7.95
N HIS A 46 -8.55 -8.11 -7.17
CA HIS A 46 -8.36 -8.45 -5.76
C HIS A 46 -8.47 -7.21 -4.84
N PRO A 47 -9.59 -6.46 -4.91
CA PRO A 47 -9.76 -5.27 -4.08
C PRO A 47 -10.01 -5.62 -2.60
N GLY A 48 -9.98 -4.62 -1.74
CA GLY A 48 -10.34 -4.77 -0.33
C GLY A 48 -9.23 -5.31 0.55
N GLY A 49 -7.99 -5.25 0.10
CA GLY A 49 -6.85 -5.64 0.90
C GLY A 49 -6.38 -4.56 1.86
N VAL A 50 -5.44 -4.90 2.72
CA VAL A 50 -4.82 -4.00 3.69
C VAL A 50 -3.31 -4.21 3.68
N CYS A 51 -2.58 -3.11 3.82
CA CYS A 51 -1.13 -3.14 3.94
C CYS A 51 -0.70 -2.05 4.90
N THR A 52 0.38 -2.26 5.64
CA THR A 52 0.96 -1.22 6.47
C THR A 52 2.25 -0.69 5.83
N ILE A 53 2.57 0.55 6.14
CA ILE A 53 3.76 1.24 5.65
C ILE A 53 4.17 2.25 6.72
N HIS A 54 5.48 2.50 6.86
CA HIS A 54 5.97 3.49 7.81
C HIS A 54 6.10 4.86 7.16
N ALA A 55 5.44 5.85 7.77
CA ALA A 55 5.50 7.25 7.32
C ALA A 55 5.14 8.18 8.48
N ASN A 56 5.43 9.46 8.33
CA ASN A 56 5.23 10.45 9.39
C ASN A 56 3.81 11.05 9.40
N ASN A 57 3.05 10.84 8.34
CA ASN A 57 1.65 11.26 8.23
C ASN A 57 1.03 10.55 7.02
N ALA A 58 -0.27 10.74 6.80
CA ALA A 58 -0.98 10.02 5.73
C ALA A 58 -0.44 10.38 4.34
N ARG A 59 -0.18 11.67 4.07
CA ARG A 59 0.34 12.10 2.76
C ARG A 59 1.76 11.59 2.53
N ALA A 60 2.60 11.59 3.56
CA ALA A 60 3.95 11.03 3.48
C ALA A 60 3.93 9.53 3.18
N GLY A 61 2.86 8.84 3.55
CA GLY A 61 2.66 7.43 3.22
C GLY A 61 2.62 7.19 1.72
N VAL A 62 1.98 8.09 0.97
CA VAL A 62 1.93 7.99 -0.50
C VAL A 62 3.33 8.19 -1.09
N ILE A 63 4.07 9.16 -0.59
CA ILE A 63 5.45 9.42 -1.03
C ILE A 63 6.33 8.20 -0.75
N ARG A 64 6.17 7.60 0.44
CA ARG A 64 6.92 6.39 0.78
C ARG A 64 6.56 5.24 -0.16
N LEU A 65 5.29 5.12 -0.49
CA LEU A 65 4.82 4.10 -1.42
C LEU A 65 5.45 4.28 -2.81
N GLU A 66 5.55 5.53 -3.29
CA GLU A 66 6.24 5.83 -4.55
C GLU A 66 7.70 5.40 -4.50
N GLN A 67 8.38 5.65 -3.37
CA GLN A 67 9.77 5.25 -3.20
C GLN A 67 9.95 3.74 -3.26
N LEU A 68 9.04 2.99 -2.63
CA LEU A 68 9.08 1.53 -2.66
C LEU A 68 8.83 0.99 -4.07
N ILE A 69 7.89 1.57 -4.78
CA ILE A 69 7.58 1.18 -6.16
C ILE A 69 8.76 1.48 -7.07
N ALA A 70 9.49 2.57 -6.82
CA ALA A 70 10.66 2.92 -7.62
C ALA A 70 11.78 1.88 -7.52
N GLU A 71 11.78 1.04 -6.49
CA GLU A 71 12.73 -0.08 -6.40
C GLU A 71 12.40 -1.19 -7.41
N ALA A 72 11.17 -1.25 -7.90
CA ALA A 72 10.73 -2.26 -8.84
C ALA A 72 10.69 -1.76 -10.28
N THR A 73 10.46 -0.46 -10.50
CA THR A 73 10.36 0.13 -11.84
C THR A 73 10.71 1.60 -11.81
N PRO A 74 11.43 2.12 -12.82
CA PRO A 74 11.70 3.55 -12.93
C PRO A 74 10.49 4.33 -13.48
N ALA A 75 9.46 3.64 -13.98
CA ALA A 75 8.29 4.29 -14.55
C ALA A 75 7.44 4.95 -13.46
N PRO A 76 6.87 6.15 -13.71
CA PRO A 76 5.93 6.78 -12.79
C PRO A 76 4.68 5.92 -12.62
N MET A 77 4.24 5.71 -11.39
CA MET A 77 3.08 4.85 -11.07
C MET A 77 2.00 5.58 -10.27
N GLY A 78 1.96 6.92 -10.36
CA GLY A 78 0.98 7.71 -9.64
C GLY A 78 -0.46 7.34 -9.97
N THR A 79 -0.75 7.08 -11.23
CA THR A 79 -2.09 6.65 -11.65
C THR A 79 -2.48 5.34 -10.99
N LEU A 80 -1.57 4.36 -10.96
CA LEU A 80 -1.83 3.08 -10.31
C LEU A 80 -2.09 3.27 -8.82
N ILE A 81 -1.26 4.07 -8.14
CA ILE A 81 -1.44 4.35 -6.71
C ILE A 81 -2.80 5.00 -6.47
N GLY A 82 -3.14 6.00 -7.28
CA GLY A 82 -4.42 6.71 -7.15
C GLY A 82 -5.65 5.82 -7.37
N GLU A 83 -5.51 4.78 -8.18
CA GLU A 83 -6.61 3.84 -8.45
C GLU A 83 -6.67 2.72 -7.40
N ALA A 84 -5.52 2.19 -6.99
CA ALA A 84 -5.46 1.02 -6.13
C ALA A 84 -5.62 1.32 -4.65
N VAL A 85 -5.13 2.49 -4.20
CA VAL A 85 -5.23 2.90 -2.80
C VAL A 85 -6.50 3.72 -2.61
N ASN A 86 -7.38 3.27 -1.74
CA ASN A 86 -8.67 3.93 -1.51
C ASN A 86 -8.66 4.80 -0.25
N VAL A 87 -8.04 4.32 0.82
CA VAL A 87 -8.02 4.98 2.12
C VAL A 87 -6.65 4.83 2.76
N ILE A 88 -6.18 5.90 3.37
CA ILE A 88 -4.96 5.89 4.15
C ILE A 88 -5.31 6.25 5.58
N VAL A 89 -4.91 5.41 6.53
CA VAL A 89 -5.13 5.64 7.95
C VAL A 89 -3.77 5.84 8.62
N PHE A 90 -3.56 7.03 9.19
CA PHE A 90 -2.34 7.30 9.93
C PHE A 90 -2.58 7.11 11.42
N ILE A 91 -1.76 6.24 12.02
CA ILE A 91 -1.83 5.90 13.44
C ILE A 91 -0.52 6.33 14.08
N ALA A 92 -0.60 7.04 15.19
CA ALA A 92 0.57 7.48 15.93
C ALA A 92 0.52 7.04 17.39
N ASN A 93 1.69 6.88 17.99
CA ASN A 93 1.81 6.67 19.43
C ASN A 93 1.60 8.01 20.14
N THR A 94 0.78 7.99 21.17
CA THR A 94 0.53 9.15 22.04
C THR A 94 0.75 8.74 23.50
N ALA A 95 0.67 9.71 24.41
CA ALA A 95 0.75 9.43 25.85
C ALA A 95 -0.36 8.46 26.31
N GLU A 96 -1.45 8.38 25.57
CA GLU A 96 -2.60 7.53 25.85
C GLU A 96 -2.60 6.22 25.04
N GLY A 97 -1.47 5.90 24.38
CA GLY A 97 -1.35 4.74 23.49
C GLY A 97 -1.49 5.11 22.03
N ARG A 98 -1.74 4.11 21.20
CA ARG A 98 -1.88 4.33 19.74
C ARG A 98 -3.25 4.92 19.44
N ARG A 99 -3.25 5.96 18.60
CA ARG A 99 -4.47 6.65 18.18
C ARG A 99 -4.46 6.89 16.68
N VAL A 100 -5.63 6.82 16.07
CA VAL A 100 -5.82 7.25 14.68
C VAL A 100 -5.76 8.77 14.66
N LYS A 101 -4.82 9.31 13.91
CA LYS A 101 -4.60 10.76 13.81
C LYS A 101 -5.19 11.35 12.53
N GLU A 102 -5.27 10.57 11.48
CA GLU A 102 -5.67 11.07 10.18
C GLU A 102 -6.28 9.95 9.35
N VAL A 103 -7.35 10.24 8.64
CA VAL A 103 -7.95 9.32 7.66
C VAL A 103 -8.17 10.10 6.38
N LEU A 104 -7.53 9.69 5.30
CA LEU A 104 -7.68 10.31 3.98
C LEU A 104 -8.26 9.32 2.99
N SER A 105 -9.28 9.75 2.26
CA SER A 105 -9.71 9.05 1.06
C SER A 105 -8.84 9.49 -0.10
N VAL A 106 -8.38 8.56 -0.91
CA VAL A 106 -7.64 8.82 -2.13
C VAL A 106 -8.63 8.75 -3.29
N LYS A 107 -8.86 9.88 -3.95
CA LYS A 107 -9.85 9.98 -5.03
C LYS A 107 -9.26 9.81 -6.43
N GLY A 108 -7.95 9.72 -6.53
CA GLY A 108 -7.26 9.51 -7.79
C GLY A 108 -5.97 10.29 -7.89
N PHE A 109 -5.41 10.28 -9.10
CA PHE A 109 -4.18 10.98 -9.42
C PHE A 109 -4.43 11.75 -10.71
N ARG A 110 -4.17 13.06 -10.72
CA ARG A 110 -4.40 13.92 -11.86
C ARG A 110 -3.36 15.02 -11.92
N GLU A 111 -2.80 15.26 -13.10
CA GLU A 111 -1.86 16.35 -13.37
C GLU A 111 -0.65 16.35 -12.43
N GLY A 112 -0.13 15.15 -12.13
CA GLY A 112 1.05 15.00 -11.30
C GLY A 112 0.79 15.02 -9.79
N ASP A 113 -0.47 15.07 -9.36
CA ASP A 113 -0.82 15.16 -7.95
C ASP A 113 -1.95 14.21 -7.57
N TYR A 114 -1.98 13.85 -6.28
CA TYR A 114 -3.03 13.00 -5.74
C TYR A 114 -4.19 13.85 -5.24
N LEU A 115 -5.40 13.33 -5.43
CA LEU A 115 -6.62 13.97 -4.94
C LEU A 115 -7.01 13.32 -3.62
N PHE A 116 -6.88 14.06 -2.54
CA PHE A 116 -7.22 13.59 -1.20
C PHE A 116 -8.47 14.28 -0.67
N GLU A 117 -9.20 13.54 0.17
CA GLU A 117 -10.35 14.07 0.88
C GLU A 117 -10.31 13.54 2.30
N SER A 118 -10.49 14.41 3.28
CA SER A 118 -10.56 13.99 4.67
C SER A 118 -11.79 13.12 4.89
N ALA A 119 -11.60 11.94 5.46
CA ALA A 119 -12.68 10.98 5.69
C ALA A 119 -13.11 10.92 7.16
N ALA A 120 -12.47 11.70 8.02
CA ALA A 120 -12.78 11.70 9.45
C ALA A 120 -12.90 13.11 10.00
#